data_2a2df433a6be49fdf680c43044623f74
#
_entry.id   2a2df433a6be49fdf680c43044623f74
#
_cell.length_a   1.000
_cell.length_b   1.000
_cell.length_c   1.000
_cell.angle_alpha   90.00
_cell.angle_beta   90.00
_cell.angle_gamma   90.00
#
_symmetry.space_group_name_H-M   'P 1'
#
loop_
_entity.id
_entity.type
_entity.pdbx_description
1 polymer ?
#
loop_
_entity_poly.entity_id
_entity_poly.type
_entity_poly.pdbx_seq_one_letter_code
_entity_poly.pdbx_strand_id
1 'polypeptide(L)'
;CDVASLVPLDFWVRARKEVAEVKAGVVWLAESVHPSFLRMNRDRGNIGYSDSELYEAFDITYDYDVHDFQQAYFWGEISLKNYLDVLLFQDGIYPVNYVKLRFLENHDHPRIRSKIDDIGRLRNWTAFAYFQKGTLLLFGGQETATAHLPDLFEKDPIAWTGEEDLTPLLQRLQRFKREAAVREGSYDLKAASESETVIGQYRFGNERLTGIFCLDGKAAKVAVDLPDGVYRNQLDDQEYQISEGLLETRYVPILFKSYGEALLTEV
;
A
#
# COMPACT_ATOMS: atom_id res chain seq x y z
N CYS A 1 -1.29 -17.62 -7.61
CA CYS A 1 -0.28 -18.66 -7.82
C CYS A 1 0.65 -18.69 -6.62
N ASP A 2 0.57 -19.79 -5.86
CA ASP A 2 1.33 -20.05 -4.64
C ASP A 2 2.82 -20.24 -4.96
N VAL A 3 3.70 -19.69 -4.11
CA VAL A 3 5.19 -19.71 -4.20
C VAL A 3 5.74 -19.52 -5.63
N ALA A 4 5.15 -18.61 -6.37
CA ALA A 4 5.41 -18.44 -7.81
C ALA A 4 6.89 -18.21 -8.15
N SER A 5 7.66 -17.61 -7.23
CA SER A 5 9.11 -17.38 -7.41
C SER A 5 9.93 -18.67 -7.53
N LEU A 6 9.40 -19.82 -7.10
CA LEU A 6 10.12 -21.09 -7.06
C LEU A 6 9.72 -22.06 -8.18
N VAL A 7 8.85 -21.62 -9.08
CA VAL A 7 8.40 -22.40 -10.25
C VAL A 7 9.06 -21.81 -11.51
N PRO A 8 9.50 -22.64 -12.48
CA PRO A 8 10.13 -22.17 -13.70
C PRO A 8 9.31 -21.11 -14.44
N LEU A 9 9.95 -20.01 -14.84
CA LEU A 9 9.27 -18.88 -15.49
C LEU A 9 8.64 -19.27 -16.83
N ASP A 10 9.31 -20.14 -17.60
CA ASP A 10 8.79 -20.67 -18.86
C ASP A 10 7.49 -21.49 -18.69
N PHE A 11 7.33 -22.16 -17.54
CA PHE A 11 6.06 -22.77 -17.16
C PHE A 11 4.95 -21.72 -17.02
N TRP A 12 5.22 -20.61 -16.30
CA TRP A 12 4.23 -19.55 -16.09
C TRP A 12 3.85 -18.85 -17.38
N VAL A 13 4.81 -18.53 -18.24
CA VAL A 13 4.58 -17.92 -19.56
C VAL A 13 3.69 -18.82 -20.41
N ARG A 14 4.00 -20.13 -20.46
CA ARG A 14 3.19 -21.10 -21.18
C ARG A 14 1.80 -21.27 -20.58
N ALA A 15 1.69 -21.41 -19.26
CA ALA A 15 0.41 -21.55 -18.57
C ALA A 15 -0.50 -20.34 -18.83
N ARG A 16 0.05 -19.11 -18.77
CA ARG A 16 -0.69 -17.89 -19.08
C ARG A 16 -1.25 -17.90 -20.52
N LYS A 17 -0.43 -18.34 -21.48
CA LYS A 17 -0.85 -18.45 -22.87
C LYS A 17 -1.98 -19.47 -23.05
N GLU A 18 -1.82 -20.68 -22.51
CA GLU A 18 -2.83 -21.76 -22.61
C GLU A 18 -4.15 -21.37 -21.92
N VAL A 19 -4.08 -20.74 -20.74
CA VAL A 19 -5.29 -20.24 -20.05
C VAL A 19 -5.99 -19.14 -20.85
N ALA A 20 -5.25 -18.26 -21.52
CA ALA A 20 -5.83 -17.21 -22.34
C ALA A 20 -6.63 -17.74 -23.54
N GLU A 21 -6.30 -18.94 -24.06
CA GLU A 21 -7.06 -19.64 -25.10
C GLU A 21 -8.43 -20.11 -24.59
N VAL A 22 -8.54 -20.44 -23.29
CA VAL A 22 -9.78 -20.86 -22.65
C VAL A 22 -10.59 -19.66 -22.15
N LYS A 23 -9.91 -18.69 -21.53
CA LYS A 23 -10.52 -17.47 -20.99
C LYS A 23 -9.56 -16.29 -21.11
N ALA A 24 -9.86 -15.36 -21.98
CA ALA A 24 -9.11 -14.11 -22.09
C ALA A 24 -9.31 -13.20 -20.86
N GLY A 25 -8.30 -12.35 -20.57
CA GLY A 25 -8.38 -11.32 -19.53
C GLY A 25 -8.33 -11.86 -18.08
N VAL A 26 -7.83 -13.07 -17.87
CA VAL A 26 -7.54 -13.59 -16.51
C VAL A 26 -6.41 -12.79 -15.91
N VAL A 27 -6.60 -12.30 -14.67
CA VAL A 27 -5.56 -11.63 -13.88
C VAL A 27 -4.68 -12.67 -13.21
N TRP A 28 -3.37 -12.51 -13.37
CA TRP A 28 -2.36 -13.40 -12.80
C TRP A 28 -1.68 -12.74 -11.62
N LEU A 29 -1.86 -13.32 -10.44
CA LEU A 29 -1.25 -12.89 -9.18
C LEU A 29 -0.19 -13.89 -8.74
N ALA A 30 1.05 -13.42 -8.60
CA ALA A 30 2.15 -14.19 -8.03
C ALA A 30 2.26 -13.94 -6.52
N GLU A 31 2.21 -15.00 -5.74
CA GLU A 31 2.79 -14.98 -4.41
C GLU A 31 4.31 -15.12 -4.58
N SER A 32 4.97 -13.97 -4.63
CA SER A 32 6.43 -13.90 -4.64
C SER A 32 6.99 -14.14 -3.24
N VAL A 33 8.29 -14.35 -3.13
CA VAL A 33 8.93 -14.63 -1.85
C VAL A 33 9.84 -13.48 -1.42
N HIS A 34 10.12 -13.41 -0.12
CA HIS A 34 11.07 -12.43 0.43
C HIS A 34 12.43 -12.47 -0.29
N PRO A 35 13.06 -11.32 -0.55
CA PRO A 35 14.37 -11.25 -1.21
C PRO A 35 15.47 -12.07 -0.51
N SER A 36 15.44 -12.12 0.82
CA SER A 36 16.36 -12.94 1.62
C SER A 36 16.20 -14.44 1.35
N PHE A 37 14.97 -14.92 1.25
CA PHE A 37 14.66 -16.30 0.91
C PHE A 37 15.04 -16.63 -0.54
N LEU A 38 14.76 -15.71 -1.46
CA LEU A 38 15.16 -15.84 -2.87
C LEU A 38 16.68 -16.00 -3.01
N ARG A 39 17.44 -15.12 -2.34
CA ARG A 39 18.91 -15.19 -2.30
C ARG A 39 19.39 -16.53 -1.77
N MET A 40 18.87 -16.98 -0.63
CA MET A 40 19.23 -18.25 -0.04
C MET A 40 19.00 -19.44 -1.01
N ASN A 41 17.89 -19.45 -1.76
CA ASN A 41 17.63 -20.48 -2.76
C ASN A 41 18.63 -20.45 -3.91
N ARG A 42 18.93 -19.27 -4.45
CA ARG A 42 19.92 -19.09 -5.52
C ARG A 42 21.32 -19.51 -5.09
N ASP A 43 21.73 -19.18 -3.88
CA ASP A 43 23.02 -19.59 -3.30
C ASP A 43 23.17 -21.12 -3.18
N ARG A 44 22.05 -21.83 -3.08
CA ARG A 44 21.98 -23.32 -3.07
C ARG A 44 21.86 -23.94 -4.47
N GLY A 45 21.87 -23.11 -5.52
CA GLY A 45 21.70 -23.57 -6.92
C GLY A 45 20.26 -23.93 -7.27
N ASN A 46 19.27 -23.53 -6.47
CA ASN A 46 17.85 -23.72 -6.75
C ASN A 46 17.29 -22.61 -7.62
N ILE A 47 16.15 -22.87 -8.25
CA ILE A 47 15.35 -21.88 -8.97
C ILE A 47 14.87 -20.81 -7.99
N GLY A 48 14.90 -19.54 -8.46
CA GLY A 48 14.33 -18.42 -7.73
C GLY A 48 14.22 -17.21 -8.64
N TYR A 49 13.00 -16.72 -8.86
CA TYR A 49 12.70 -15.55 -9.69
C TYR A 49 12.31 -14.36 -8.84
N SER A 50 12.93 -13.22 -9.11
CA SER A 50 12.58 -11.93 -8.52
C SER A 50 11.26 -11.41 -9.09
N ASP A 51 10.66 -10.42 -8.42
CA ASP A 51 9.45 -9.78 -8.90
C ASP A 51 9.63 -9.16 -10.30
N SER A 52 10.82 -8.60 -10.60
CA SER A 52 11.14 -8.08 -11.93
C SER A 52 11.04 -9.16 -13.02
N GLU A 53 11.49 -10.38 -12.73
CA GLU A 53 11.39 -11.51 -13.65
C GLU A 53 9.95 -12.05 -13.73
N LEU A 54 9.24 -12.10 -12.59
CA LEU A 54 7.85 -12.57 -12.52
C LEU A 54 6.89 -11.69 -13.33
N TYR A 55 7.15 -10.40 -13.49
CA TYR A 55 6.33 -9.51 -14.33
C TYR A 55 6.32 -9.89 -15.82
N GLU A 56 7.15 -10.82 -16.27
CA GLU A 56 7.04 -11.40 -17.61
C GLU A 56 5.76 -12.25 -17.78
N ALA A 57 5.29 -12.88 -16.69
CA ALA A 57 4.14 -13.77 -16.69
C ALA A 57 2.97 -13.31 -15.81
N PHE A 58 3.18 -12.40 -14.88
CA PHE A 58 2.19 -11.98 -13.90
C PHE A 58 1.82 -10.51 -14.02
N ASP A 59 0.58 -10.20 -13.68
CA ASP A 59 0.07 -8.81 -13.63
C ASP A 59 0.34 -8.17 -12.26
N ILE A 60 0.35 -8.98 -11.20
CA ILE A 60 0.46 -8.54 -9.80
C ILE A 60 1.46 -9.44 -9.08
N THR A 61 2.36 -8.85 -8.29
CA THR A 61 3.22 -9.57 -7.35
C THR A 61 2.97 -9.13 -5.92
N TYR A 62 3.19 -10.00 -4.94
CA TYR A 62 3.16 -9.64 -3.52
C TYR A 62 4.22 -8.58 -3.20
N ASP A 63 4.01 -7.83 -2.12
CA ASP A 63 4.87 -6.70 -1.71
C ASP A 63 5.97 -7.14 -0.71
N TYR A 64 6.45 -8.37 -0.84
CA TYR A 64 7.46 -8.92 0.07
C TYR A 64 8.84 -8.26 -0.06
N ASP A 65 9.13 -7.64 -1.20
CA ASP A 65 10.38 -6.91 -1.43
C ASP A 65 10.56 -5.67 -0.52
N VAL A 66 9.44 -5.06 -0.07
CA VAL A 66 9.47 -3.94 0.88
C VAL A 66 8.96 -4.30 2.28
N HIS A 67 8.44 -5.49 2.49
CA HIS A 67 7.87 -5.91 3.77
C HIS A 67 8.90 -5.85 4.91
N ASP A 68 10.13 -6.30 4.69
CA ASP A 68 11.18 -6.27 5.72
C ASP A 68 11.53 -4.82 6.11
N PHE A 69 11.48 -3.87 5.16
CA PHE A 69 11.67 -2.44 5.46
C PHE A 69 10.49 -1.84 6.21
N GLN A 70 9.27 -2.29 5.93
CA GLN A 70 8.10 -1.90 6.71
C GLN A 70 8.25 -2.38 8.16
N GLN A 71 8.68 -3.63 8.38
CA GLN A 71 8.94 -4.15 9.72
C GLN A 71 10.07 -3.39 10.42
N ALA A 72 11.20 -3.13 9.74
CA ALA A 72 12.31 -2.34 10.28
C ALA A 72 11.86 -0.93 10.70
N TYR A 73 10.98 -0.29 9.92
CA TYR A 73 10.38 0.97 10.32
C TYR A 73 9.47 0.82 11.57
N PHE A 74 8.63 -0.22 11.64
CA PHE A 74 7.79 -0.49 12.83
C PHE A 74 8.62 -0.64 14.10
N TRP A 75 9.81 -1.26 14.00
CA TRP A 75 10.74 -1.46 15.11
C TRP A 75 11.66 -0.26 15.38
N GLY A 76 11.56 0.80 14.59
CA GLY A 76 12.40 2.00 14.72
C GLY A 76 13.85 1.80 14.28
N GLU A 77 14.13 0.78 13.48
CA GLU A 77 15.48 0.47 12.97
C GLU A 77 15.85 1.36 11.77
N ILE A 78 14.87 1.85 11.04
CA ILE A 78 15.05 2.81 9.95
C ILE A 78 14.09 3.99 10.10
N SER A 79 14.44 5.12 9.48
CA SER A 79 13.59 6.32 9.48
C SER A 79 12.39 6.15 8.54
N LEU A 80 11.33 6.95 8.76
CA LEU A 80 10.20 7.04 7.83
C LEU A 80 10.68 7.37 6.41
N LYS A 81 11.61 8.32 6.28
CA LYS A 81 12.16 8.68 4.96
C LYS A 81 12.75 7.47 4.24
N ASN A 82 13.57 6.66 4.93
CA ASN A 82 14.19 5.48 4.32
C ASN A 82 13.14 4.45 3.89
N TYR A 83 12.07 4.26 4.67
CA TYR A 83 10.97 3.38 4.26
C TYR A 83 10.24 3.90 3.01
N LEU A 84 9.95 5.22 2.94
CA LEU A 84 9.32 5.80 1.76
C LEU A 84 10.23 5.77 0.52
N ASP A 85 11.54 5.98 0.68
CA ASP A 85 12.52 5.86 -0.42
C ASP A 85 12.50 4.45 -1.04
N VAL A 86 12.35 3.39 -0.22
CA VAL A 86 12.23 2.00 -0.72
C VAL A 86 10.93 1.80 -1.50
N LEU A 87 9.80 2.37 -1.04
CA LEU A 87 8.54 2.33 -1.78
C LEU A 87 8.64 3.01 -3.15
N LEU A 88 9.27 4.18 -3.21
CA LEU A 88 9.47 4.93 -4.45
C LEU A 88 10.52 4.27 -5.38
N PHE A 89 11.49 3.56 -4.81
CA PHE A 89 12.50 2.84 -5.59
C PHE A 89 11.88 1.77 -6.51
N GLN A 90 10.72 1.24 -6.15
CA GLN A 90 9.99 0.26 -6.98
C GLN A 90 9.65 0.83 -8.37
N ASP A 91 9.38 2.13 -8.49
CA ASP A 91 9.11 2.78 -9.78
C ASP A 91 10.33 2.77 -10.72
N GLY A 92 11.54 2.63 -10.17
CA GLY A 92 12.78 2.56 -10.93
C GLY A 92 13.23 1.15 -11.34
N ILE A 93 12.71 0.11 -10.69
CA ILE A 93 13.16 -1.28 -10.89
C ILE A 93 12.13 -2.19 -11.55
N TYR A 94 10.85 -1.80 -11.55
CA TYR A 94 9.77 -2.58 -12.15
C TYR A 94 9.27 -1.97 -13.46
N PRO A 95 8.56 -2.75 -14.31
CA PRO A 95 7.90 -2.20 -15.50
C PRO A 95 6.95 -1.05 -15.15
N VAL A 96 6.78 -0.08 -16.03
CA VAL A 96 5.94 1.12 -15.79
C VAL A 96 4.53 0.80 -15.30
N ASN A 97 3.98 -0.32 -15.76
CA ASN A 97 2.63 -0.80 -15.42
C ASN A 97 2.61 -1.85 -14.30
N TYR A 98 3.67 -1.95 -13.50
CA TYR A 98 3.70 -2.92 -12.40
C TYR A 98 2.58 -2.67 -11.39
N VAL A 99 2.08 -3.75 -10.81
CA VAL A 99 1.10 -3.69 -9.72
C VAL A 99 1.58 -4.55 -8.57
N LYS A 100 1.76 -3.94 -7.40
CA LYS A 100 2.03 -4.64 -6.14
C LYS A 100 0.73 -4.96 -5.42
N LEU A 101 0.66 -6.13 -4.81
CA LEU A 101 -0.36 -6.47 -3.82
C LEU A 101 0.14 -6.02 -2.45
N ARG A 102 -0.23 -4.80 -2.05
CA ARG A 102 0.09 -4.23 -0.74
C ARG A 102 -0.67 -4.95 0.35
N PHE A 103 -0.08 -5.08 1.53
CA PHE A 103 -0.74 -5.65 2.69
C PHE A 103 -0.12 -5.13 3.99
N LEU A 104 -0.91 -5.14 5.05
CA LEU A 104 -0.44 -4.90 6.42
C LEU A 104 -0.33 -6.22 7.19
N GLU A 105 -1.13 -7.21 6.78
CA GLU A 105 -1.20 -8.55 7.32
C GLU A 105 -1.67 -9.53 6.25
N ASN A 106 -1.33 -10.79 6.40
CA ASN A 106 -1.83 -11.90 5.60
C ASN A 106 -1.78 -13.21 6.41
N HIS A 107 -2.00 -14.36 5.79
CA HIS A 107 -2.00 -15.66 6.45
C HIS A 107 -0.63 -16.08 7.03
N ASP A 108 0.48 -15.53 6.50
CA ASP A 108 1.85 -15.83 6.94
C ASP A 108 2.38 -14.85 8.00
N HIS A 109 1.67 -13.74 8.22
CA HIS A 109 2.15 -12.66 9.09
C HIS A 109 1.18 -12.34 10.22
N PRO A 110 1.70 -11.90 11.39
CA PRO A 110 0.86 -11.46 12.50
C PRO A 110 -0.12 -10.36 12.07
N ARG A 111 -1.29 -10.37 12.70
CA ARG A 111 -2.30 -9.33 12.53
C ARG A 111 -1.71 -7.94 12.82
N ILE A 112 -2.03 -6.95 12.00
CA ILE A 112 -1.58 -5.58 12.25
C ILE A 112 -2.10 -5.04 13.58
N ARG A 113 -3.30 -5.44 13.99
CA ARG A 113 -3.88 -5.06 15.27
C ARG A 113 -3.06 -5.58 16.46
N SER A 114 -2.38 -6.72 16.33
CA SER A 114 -1.49 -7.22 17.39
C SER A 114 -0.19 -6.41 17.52
N LYS A 115 0.13 -5.57 16.54
CA LYS A 115 1.30 -4.67 16.53
C LYS A 115 0.96 -3.22 16.84
N ILE A 116 -0.30 -2.82 16.64
CA ILE A 116 -0.78 -1.46 16.80
C ILE A 116 -2.01 -1.46 17.72
N ASP A 117 -1.83 -1.04 18.96
CA ASP A 117 -2.91 -0.96 19.95
C ASP A 117 -3.78 0.30 19.80
N ASP A 118 -3.21 1.39 19.28
CA ASP A 118 -3.94 2.65 19.05
C ASP A 118 -4.75 2.59 17.77
N ILE A 119 -6.07 2.83 17.88
CA ILE A 119 -7.01 2.77 16.75
C ILE A 119 -6.79 3.91 15.74
N GLY A 120 -6.42 5.10 16.19
CA GLY A 120 -6.08 6.21 15.30
C GLY A 120 -4.87 5.88 14.43
N ARG A 121 -3.83 5.30 15.05
CA ARG A 121 -2.65 4.79 14.36
C ARG A 121 -3.00 3.67 13.38
N LEU A 122 -3.84 2.71 13.77
CA LEU A 122 -4.30 1.62 12.91
C LEU A 122 -5.05 2.15 11.68
N ARG A 123 -5.93 3.14 11.87
CA ARG A 123 -6.66 3.79 10.77
C ARG A 123 -5.71 4.52 9.81
N ASN A 124 -4.68 5.21 10.33
CA ASN A 124 -3.66 5.87 9.50
C ASN A 124 -2.85 4.85 8.68
N TRP A 125 -2.40 3.75 9.27
CA TRP A 125 -1.70 2.68 8.55
C TRP A 125 -2.58 2.02 7.49
N THR A 126 -3.85 1.74 7.82
CA THR A 126 -4.81 1.19 6.86
C THR A 126 -5.01 2.12 5.67
N ALA A 127 -5.20 3.42 5.92
CA ALA A 127 -5.38 4.41 4.87
C ALA A 127 -4.11 4.61 4.05
N PHE A 128 -2.94 4.61 4.67
CA PHE A 128 -1.66 4.69 3.97
C PHE A 128 -1.41 3.48 3.08
N ALA A 129 -1.70 2.26 3.55
CA ALA A 129 -1.58 1.06 2.72
C ALA A 129 -2.49 1.13 1.46
N TYR A 130 -3.71 1.64 1.62
CA TYR A 130 -4.60 1.92 0.48
C TYR A 130 -4.08 3.01 -0.44
N PHE A 131 -3.43 4.03 0.12
CA PHE A 131 -2.93 5.15 -0.68
C PHE A 131 -1.75 4.75 -1.57
N GLN A 132 -0.94 3.78 -1.19
CA GLN A 132 0.21 3.33 -1.97
C GLN A 132 -0.20 2.87 -3.37
N LYS A 133 0.71 3.03 -4.35
CA LYS A 133 0.54 2.52 -5.71
C LYS A 133 0.37 0.99 -5.70
N GLY A 134 -0.57 0.46 -6.47
CA GLY A 134 -0.90 -0.96 -6.53
C GLY A 134 -2.30 -1.28 -6.02
N THR A 135 -2.56 -2.53 -5.72
CA THR A 135 -3.79 -3.03 -5.10
C THR A 135 -3.57 -3.45 -3.66
N LEU A 136 -4.62 -3.74 -2.91
CA LEU A 136 -4.52 -4.12 -1.50
C LEU A 136 -5.14 -5.48 -1.24
N LEU A 137 -4.45 -6.30 -0.45
CA LEU A 137 -4.98 -7.48 0.20
C LEU A 137 -5.59 -7.07 1.54
N LEU A 138 -6.85 -7.44 1.76
CA LEU A 138 -7.50 -7.42 3.06
C LEU A 138 -7.62 -8.86 3.54
N PHE A 139 -6.96 -9.17 4.64
CA PHE A 139 -7.09 -10.48 5.25
C PHE A 139 -8.37 -10.53 6.08
N GLY A 140 -9.19 -11.58 5.91
CA GLY A 140 -10.49 -11.69 6.58
C GLY A 140 -10.39 -11.44 8.08
N GLY A 141 -11.24 -10.57 8.63
CA GLY A 141 -11.20 -10.08 10.01
C GLY A 141 -10.40 -8.78 10.21
N GLN A 142 -9.61 -8.34 9.23
CA GLN A 142 -8.91 -7.06 9.31
C GLN A 142 -9.89 -5.88 9.40
N GLU A 143 -11.05 -5.98 8.74
CA GLU A 143 -12.13 -4.99 8.78
C GLU A 143 -12.76 -4.81 10.17
N THR A 144 -12.61 -5.80 11.03
CA THR A 144 -13.07 -5.74 12.44
C THR A 144 -11.92 -5.51 13.43
N ALA A 145 -10.73 -5.20 12.93
CA ALA A 145 -9.52 -5.01 13.73
C ALA A 145 -9.22 -6.19 14.68
N THR A 146 -9.45 -7.44 14.22
CA THR A 146 -9.12 -8.62 15.03
C THR A 146 -7.61 -8.76 15.21
N ALA A 147 -7.19 -9.06 16.45
CA ALA A 147 -5.78 -9.33 16.77
C ALA A 147 -5.44 -10.83 16.68
N HIS A 148 -6.45 -11.70 16.61
CA HIS A 148 -6.25 -13.14 16.51
C HIS A 148 -5.85 -13.55 15.10
N LEU A 149 -4.67 -14.18 14.96
CA LEU A 149 -4.23 -14.83 13.73
C LEU A 149 -4.73 -16.29 13.74
N PRO A 150 -5.57 -16.68 12.76
CA PRO A 150 -6.02 -18.07 12.68
C PRO A 150 -4.87 -19.03 12.46
N ASP A 151 -4.95 -20.22 13.06
CA ASP A 151 -4.03 -21.31 12.77
C ASP A 151 -4.18 -21.77 11.31
N LEU A 152 -3.06 -22.00 10.62
CA LEU A 152 -3.07 -22.40 9.21
C LEU A 152 -3.46 -23.88 9.00
N PHE A 153 -3.26 -24.72 10.00
CA PHE A 153 -3.37 -26.17 9.87
C PHE A 153 -4.52 -26.76 10.68
N GLU A 154 -5.04 -26.01 11.65
CA GLU A 154 -6.12 -26.45 12.52
C GLU A 154 -7.42 -25.67 12.23
N LYS A 155 -8.55 -26.22 12.68
CA LYS A 155 -9.84 -25.53 12.56
C LYS A 155 -9.92 -24.37 13.56
N ASP A 156 -9.57 -23.19 13.10
CA ASP A 156 -9.56 -21.97 13.89
C ASP A 156 -10.32 -20.84 13.13
N PRO A 157 -11.65 -20.75 13.30
CA PRO A 157 -12.47 -19.80 12.54
C PRO A 157 -12.22 -18.36 12.97
N ILE A 158 -12.23 -17.45 11.99
CA ILE A 158 -12.16 -16.01 12.24
C ILE A 158 -13.39 -15.55 13.05
N ALA A 159 -13.13 -14.88 14.18
CA ALA A 159 -14.16 -14.15 14.90
C ALA A 159 -14.40 -12.80 14.20
N TRP A 160 -15.58 -12.64 13.59
CA TRP A 160 -15.99 -11.40 12.90
C TRP A 160 -16.47 -10.29 13.85
N THR A 161 -16.27 -10.46 15.14
CA THR A 161 -16.56 -9.51 16.19
C THR A 161 -15.26 -8.94 16.73
N GLY A 162 -14.82 -7.84 16.17
CA GLY A 162 -13.62 -7.14 16.61
C GLY A 162 -13.92 -5.94 17.52
N GLU A 163 -12.86 -5.26 17.92
CA GLU A 163 -12.94 -4.07 18.78
C GLU A 163 -13.34 -2.81 18.02
N GLU A 164 -13.21 -2.82 16.68
CA GLU A 164 -13.42 -1.65 15.83
C GLU A 164 -14.00 -2.08 14.48
N ASP A 165 -14.95 -1.31 13.96
CA ASP A 165 -15.45 -1.48 12.58
C ASP A 165 -14.72 -0.49 11.64
N LEU A 166 -13.79 -1.02 10.86
CA LEU A 166 -13.08 -0.27 9.83
C LEU A 166 -13.84 -0.23 8.49
N THR A 167 -14.96 -0.92 8.36
CA THR A 167 -15.71 -1.02 7.09
C THR A 167 -16.06 0.33 6.47
N PRO A 168 -16.54 1.35 7.24
CA PRO A 168 -16.82 2.66 6.65
C PRO A 168 -15.56 3.34 6.05
N LEU A 169 -14.42 3.24 6.73
CA LEU A 169 -13.15 3.75 6.23
C LEU A 169 -12.73 3.01 4.95
N LEU A 170 -12.76 1.68 4.98
CA LEU A 170 -12.39 0.82 3.83
C LEU A 170 -13.26 1.11 2.60
N GLN A 171 -14.56 1.34 2.78
CA GLN A 171 -15.46 1.72 1.68
C GLN A 171 -15.07 3.06 1.04
N ARG A 172 -14.67 4.06 1.83
CA ARG A 172 -14.19 5.35 1.32
C ARG A 172 -12.85 5.20 0.60
N LEU A 173 -11.92 4.46 1.18
CA LEU A 173 -10.62 4.16 0.58
C LEU A 173 -10.76 3.37 -0.73
N GLN A 174 -11.73 2.46 -0.82
CA GLN A 174 -12.02 1.74 -2.06
C GLN A 174 -12.56 2.67 -3.18
N ARG A 175 -13.32 3.72 -2.83
CA ARG A 175 -13.72 4.74 -3.81
C ARG A 175 -12.52 5.52 -4.31
N PHE A 176 -11.63 5.93 -3.40
CA PHE A 176 -10.37 6.58 -3.74
C PHE A 176 -9.53 5.75 -4.74
N LYS A 177 -9.41 4.43 -4.56
CA LYS A 177 -8.68 3.56 -5.50
C LYS A 177 -9.24 3.56 -6.92
N ARG A 178 -10.48 4.00 -7.13
CA ARG A 178 -11.13 4.09 -8.45
C ARG A 178 -10.91 5.43 -9.14
N GLU A 179 -10.35 6.43 -8.46
CA GLU A 179 -10.05 7.74 -9.05
C GLU A 179 -9.06 7.61 -10.21
N ALA A 180 -9.26 8.39 -11.27
CA ALA A 180 -8.38 8.39 -12.43
C ALA A 180 -6.94 8.76 -12.05
N ALA A 181 -6.78 9.73 -11.16
CA ALA A 181 -5.48 10.14 -10.66
C ALA A 181 -4.68 9.01 -10.00
N VAL A 182 -5.36 8.06 -9.33
CA VAL A 182 -4.71 6.90 -8.71
C VAL A 182 -4.31 5.85 -9.74
N ARG A 183 -5.10 5.68 -10.81
CA ARG A 183 -4.87 4.65 -11.82
C ARG A 183 -3.88 5.06 -12.91
N GLU A 184 -3.85 6.35 -13.24
CA GLU A 184 -3.20 6.88 -14.44
C GLU A 184 -2.25 8.05 -14.13
N GLY A 185 -2.31 8.59 -12.91
CA GLY A 185 -1.55 9.75 -12.49
C GLY A 185 -0.12 9.44 -12.03
N SER A 186 0.68 10.50 -11.91
CA SER A 186 1.97 10.42 -11.22
C SER A 186 1.75 10.26 -9.72
N TYR A 187 2.68 9.57 -9.07
CA TYR A 187 2.65 9.24 -7.65
C TYR A 187 3.92 9.70 -6.96
N ASP A 188 3.79 10.28 -5.77
CA ASP A 188 4.93 10.69 -4.95
C ASP A 188 4.60 10.56 -3.45
N LEU A 189 5.64 10.31 -2.65
CA LEU A 189 5.59 10.22 -1.19
C LEU A 189 6.71 11.03 -0.58
N LYS A 190 6.44 11.72 0.52
CA LYS A 190 7.47 12.36 1.34
C LYS A 190 7.16 12.24 2.83
N ALA A 191 8.19 12.14 3.65
CA ALA A 191 8.08 12.29 5.09
C ALA A 191 8.01 13.79 5.44
N ALA A 192 7.15 14.16 6.38
CA ALA A 192 7.19 15.49 6.98
C ALA A 192 8.47 15.67 7.82
N SER A 193 8.99 16.89 7.91
CA SER A 193 10.33 17.16 8.47
C SER A 193 10.48 16.86 9.97
N GLU A 194 9.42 16.95 10.75
CA GLU A 194 9.50 16.89 12.22
C GLU A 194 8.46 15.95 12.84
N SER A 195 7.93 15.01 12.06
CA SER A 195 6.93 14.05 12.53
C SER A 195 6.94 12.78 11.71
N GLU A 196 6.41 11.70 12.27
CA GLU A 196 6.20 10.43 11.57
C GLU A 196 4.95 10.49 10.67
N THR A 197 4.85 11.57 9.88
CA THR A 197 3.72 11.83 8.99
C THR A 197 4.13 11.68 7.53
N VAL A 198 3.41 10.83 6.80
CA VAL A 198 3.53 10.70 5.35
C VAL A 198 2.64 11.74 4.67
N ILE A 199 3.17 12.42 3.68
CA ILE A 199 2.43 13.24 2.73
C ILE A 199 2.58 12.60 1.36
N GLY A 200 1.49 12.08 0.81
CA GLY A 200 1.45 11.46 -0.50
C GLY A 200 0.64 12.27 -1.50
N GLN A 201 0.99 12.21 -2.76
CA GLN A 201 0.25 12.89 -3.82
C GLN A 201 0.08 12.00 -5.04
N TYR A 202 -1.13 12.04 -5.61
CA TYR A 202 -1.41 11.64 -6.97
C TYR A 202 -1.79 12.85 -7.80
N ARG A 203 -1.32 12.92 -9.05
CA ARG A 203 -1.60 14.03 -9.97
C ARG A 203 -1.99 13.50 -11.33
N PHE A 204 -3.14 13.93 -11.86
CA PHE A 204 -3.62 13.57 -13.18
C PHE A 204 -4.35 14.77 -13.82
N GLY A 205 -3.81 15.31 -14.91
CA GLY A 205 -4.30 16.57 -15.47
C GLY A 205 -4.24 17.70 -14.44
N ASN A 206 -5.39 18.30 -14.14
CA ASN A 206 -5.53 19.32 -13.10
C ASN A 206 -5.98 18.75 -11.74
N GLU A 207 -6.28 17.45 -11.66
CA GLU A 207 -6.70 16.81 -10.42
C GLU A 207 -5.49 16.47 -9.56
N ARG A 208 -5.60 16.75 -8.27
CA ARG A 208 -4.64 16.37 -7.23
C ARG A 208 -5.36 15.66 -6.09
N LEU A 209 -4.84 14.52 -5.69
CA LEU A 209 -5.26 13.80 -4.49
C LEU A 209 -4.09 13.84 -3.50
N THR A 210 -4.31 14.45 -2.34
CA THR A 210 -3.28 14.58 -1.30
C THR A 210 -3.69 13.78 -0.09
N GLY A 211 -2.89 12.77 0.25
CA GLY A 211 -3.05 11.93 1.45
C GLY A 211 -2.08 12.36 2.54
N ILE A 212 -2.53 12.39 3.80
CA ILE A 212 -1.70 12.75 4.95
C ILE A 212 -1.99 11.73 6.06
N PHE A 213 -0.93 11.02 6.51
CA PHE A 213 -1.05 9.87 7.38
C PHE A 213 -0.03 9.95 8.52
N CYS A 214 -0.51 10.11 9.76
CA CYS A 214 0.31 10.13 10.97
C CYS A 214 0.59 8.69 11.43
N LEU A 215 1.73 8.12 11.02
CA LEU A 215 2.02 6.70 11.25
C LEU A 215 2.41 6.35 12.69
N ASP A 216 2.72 7.35 13.53
CA ASP A 216 2.90 7.19 14.97
C ASP A 216 1.61 7.42 15.78
N GLY A 217 0.51 7.79 15.11
CA GLY A 217 -0.78 8.07 15.73
C GLY A 217 -0.83 9.42 16.46
N LYS A 218 0.11 10.33 16.22
CA LYS A 218 0.14 11.65 16.86
C LYS A 218 -0.29 12.76 15.92
N ALA A 219 -0.98 13.76 16.45
CA ALA A 219 -1.23 14.99 15.71
C ALA A 219 0.08 15.73 15.45
N ALA A 220 0.18 16.33 14.27
CA ALA A 220 1.35 17.10 13.84
C ALA A 220 0.93 18.35 13.07
N LYS A 221 1.80 19.35 13.05
CA LYS A 221 1.67 20.49 12.14
C LYS A 221 2.62 20.25 10.97
N VAL A 222 2.09 20.10 9.77
CA VAL A 222 2.85 19.68 8.59
C VAL A 222 2.73 20.69 7.45
N ALA A 223 3.82 20.89 6.73
CA ALA A 223 3.81 21.69 5.51
C ALA A 223 3.21 20.87 4.36
N VAL A 224 2.22 21.44 3.66
CA VAL A 224 1.53 20.81 2.55
C VAL A 224 1.61 21.68 1.29
N ASP A 225 1.74 21.04 0.12
CA ASP A 225 1.72 21.71 -1.18
C ASP A 225 0.27 21.90 -1.65
N LEU A 226 -0.49 22.69 -0.90
CA LEU A 226 -1.86 23.07 -1.20
C LEU A 226 -2.05 24.55 -0.88
N PRO A 227 -2.85 25.29 -1.67
CA PRO A 227 -3.20 26.69 -1.36
C PRO A 227 -3.87 26.82 0.01
N ASP A 228 -3.72 28.00 0.63
CA ASP A 228 -4.46 28.33 1.84
C ASP A 228 -5.97 28.27 1.59
N GLY A 229 -6.72 27.72 2.55
CA GLY A 229 -8.15 27.54 2.41
C GLY A 229 -8.72 26.43 3.29
N VAL A 230 -10.01 26.18 3.16
CA VAL A 230 -10.73 25.10 3.84
C VAL A 230 -10.86 23.91 2.92
N TYR A 231 -10.45 22.75 3.40
CA TYR A 231 -10.50 21.48 2.67
C TYR A 231 -11.32 20.44 3.43
N ARG A 232 -12.20 19.76 2.70
CA ARG A 232 -13.00 18.67 3.26
C ARG A 232 -12.26 17.35 3.10
N ASN A 233 -12.06 16.63 4.20
CA ASN A 233 -11.50 15.29 4.21
C ASN A 233 -12.50 14.28 3.61
N GLN A 234 -12.12 13.56 2.58
CA GLN A 234 -12.97 12.58 1.91
C GLN A 234 -13.20 11.30 2.73
N LEU A 235 -12.41 11.09 3.80
CA LEU A 235 -12.50 9.88 4.62
C LEU A 235 -13.49 10.00 5.77
N ASP A 236 -13.78 11.22 6.26
CA ASP A 236 -14.67 11.45 7.42
C ASP A 236 -15.58 12.68 7.28
N ASP A 237 -15.48 13.40 6.15
CA ASP A 237 -16.23 14.62 5.84
C ASP A 237 -15.91 15.83 6.74
N GLN A 238 -14.86 15.77 7.58
CA GLN A 238 -14.44 16.89 8.41
C GLN A 238 -13.71 17.96 7.59
N GLU A 239 -13.82 19.21 8.04
CA GLU A 239 -13.12 20.34 7.44
C GLU A 239 -11.80 20.61 8.15
N TYR A 240 -10.80 20.95 7.35
CA TYR A 240 -9.44 21.30 7.78
C TYR A 240 -9.05 22.63 7.16
N GLN A 241 -8.44 23.51 7.98
CA GLN A 241 -7.89 24.78 7.53
C GLN A 241 -6.42 24.62 7.18
N ILE A 242 -6.03 25.04 5.98
CA ILE A 242 -4.63 25.25 5.60
C ILE A 242 -4.38 26.75 5.69
N SER A 243 -3.33 27.15 6.40
CA SER A 243 -2.90 28.54 6.55
C SER A 243 -1.39 28.63 6.48
N GLU A 244 -0.86 29.54 5.66
CA GLU A 244 0.58 29.71 5.42
C GLU A 244 1.24 28.40 4.93
N GLY A 245 0.50 27.59 4.14
CA GLY A 245 0.96 26.28 3.66
C GLY A 245 1.08 25.20 4.74
N LEU A 246 0.53 25.43 5.93
CA LEU A 246 0.60 24.52 7.07
C LEU A 246 -0.78 23.95 7.39
N LEU A 247 -0.80 22.64 7.69
CA LEU A 247 -1.96 21.90 8.15
C LEU A 247 -1.71 21.32 9.54
N GLU A 248 -2.68 21.46 10.44
CA GLU A 248 -2.72 20.74 11.72
C GLU A 248 -3.54 19.46 11.58
N THR A 249 -2.90 18.29 11.78
CA THR A 249 -3.53 16.97 11.66
C THR A 249 -4.26 16.59 12.95
N ARG A 250 -5.23 15.62 12.88
CA ARG A 250 -6.08 15.23 14.02
C ARG A 250 -6.14 13.70 14.15
N TYR A 251 -5.08 12.99 14.48
CA TYR A 251 -5.08 11.53 14.74
C TYR A 251 -5.78 10.64 13.70
N VAL A 252 -6.40 11.19 12.67
CA VAL A 252 -7.15 10.48 11.64
C VAL A 252 -6.47 10.64 10.30
N PRO A 253 -6.58 9.67 9.40
CA PRO A 253 -6.05 9.81 8.05
C PRO A 253 -6.82 10.89 7.29
N ILE A 254 -6.10 11.66 6.49
CA ILE A 254 -6.66 12.75 5.72
C ILE A 254 -6.46 12.48 4.24
N LEU A 255 -7.50 12.74 3.45
CA LEU A 255 -7.47 12.67 2.00
C LEU A 255 -8.20 13.87 1.40
N PHE A 256 -7.46 14.74 0.74
CA PHE A 256 -8.02 15.87 0.02
C PHE A 256 -8.02 15.64 -1.48
N LYS A 257 -9.08 16.10 -2.13
CA LYS A 257 -9.15 16.26 -3.57
C LYS A 257 -9.18 17.74 -3.91
N SER A 258 -8.27 18.17 -4.76
CA SER A 258 -8.17 19.56 -5.20
C SER A 258 -7.92 19.62 -6.71
N TYR A 259 -8.15 20.81 -7.29
CA TYR A 259 -7.90 21.07 -8.70
C TYR A 259 -6.96 22.25 -8.79
N GLY A 260 -5.81 22.07 -9.45
CA GLY A 260 -4.83 23.11 -9.71
C GLY A 260 -4.79 23.50 -11.17
N GLU A 261 -3.87 24.41 -11.53
CA GLU A 261 -3.54 24.62 -12.94
C GLU A 261 -2.99 23.31 -13.52
N ALA A 262 -3.45 22.96 -14.73
CA ALA A 262 -2.93 21.79 -15.41
C ALA A 262 -1.43 21.96 -15.64
N LEU A 263 -0.61 21.03 -15.14
CA LEU A 263 0.78 20.96 -15.56
C LEU A 263 0.77 20.68 -17.06
N LEU A 264 1.23 21.63 -17.85
CA LEU A 264 1.55 21.40 -19.26
C LEU A 264 2.65 20.31 -19.22
N THR A 265 2.28 19.08 -19.56
CA THR A 265 3.27 18.05 -19.87
C THR A 265 3.98 18.50 -21.13
N GLU A 266 5.19 19.06 -20.98
CA GLU A 266 6.12 19.11 -22.10
C GLU A 266 6.39 17.65 -22.52
N VAL A 267 6.05 17.36 -23.78
CA VAL A 267 6.24 16.08 -24.47
C VAL A 267 7.72 15.86 -24.76
#